data_0e4cf33439a2898d5a207ec705f067d5
#
_entry.id   0e4cf33439a2898d5a207ec705f067d5
#
_cell.length_a   1.000
_cell.length_b   1.000
_cell.length_c   1.000
_cell.angle_alpha   90.00
_cell.angle_beta   90.00
_cell.angle_gamma   90.00
#
_symmetry.space_group_name_H-M   'P 1'
#
loop_
_entity.id
_entity.type
_entity.pdbx_description
1 polymer ?
#
loop_
_entity_poly.entity_id
_entity_poly.type
_entity_poly.pdbx_seq_one_letter_code
_entity_poly.pdbx_strand_id
1 'polypeptide(L)'
;MIYLDNSATTNPKPQAVKNAVIRAMNYYSFNSGRGGYKESVNTSDMIFSCREKLSEMFGFPAENIAFTPNCTTAINFAIKGILKPGDHIIISYLEHNAVARPVYALFKNGIIDYDIADFSFDKEQTINNFKKLIKPNTKAIVCTHASNVFGCVFPIKEIGKLAHENGIIFIVDAAQSAGILDIDCKSDNIDILCAPGHKGLYAPMGIGFIALRDNVEIGTIIEGGTGSNSMKLAQPDNMPERLESGTLNNVGIIGLCAGIDFVAGKSVSSIYKHEKNLMKYIYGKLAKNNNVTLYTPSFNDAFLAPILSFNYKDYPSEKTASFLADKNIACRAGFHCSKLAHTAFGTDNRGTVRISPSVFTKYSECEKFINILKKL
;
A
#
# COMPACT_ATOMS: atom_id res chain seq x y z
N MET A 1 3.50 -22.97 12.19
CA MET A 1 2.82 -21.70 12.53
C MET A 1 1.85 -21.38 11.40
N ILE A 2 0.61 -21.05 11.73
CA ILE A 2 -0.37 -20.52 10.78
C ILE A 2 -0.16 -19.00 10.72
N TYR A 3 0.11 -18.47 9.54
CA TYR A 3 0.41 -17.03 9.38
C TYR A 3 -0.75 -16.31 8.67
N LEU A 4 -1.45 -15.47 9.43
CA LEU A 4 -2.60 -14.68 8.98
C LEU A 4 -2.38 -13.15 9.19
N ASP A 5 -1.12 -12.67 9.14
CA ASP A 5 -0.79 -11.24 9.23
C ASP A 5 -0.12 -10.71 7.95
N ASN A 6 -0.58 -11.18 6.78
CA ASN A 6 0.03 -10.80 5.50
C ASN A 6 -0.17 -9.32 5.12
N SER A 7 -1.17 -8.64 5.67
CA SER A 7 -1.35 -7.19 5.53
C SER A 7 -0.25 -6.36 6.23
N ALA A 8 0.48 -6.94 7.19
CA ALA A 8 1.67 -6.31 7.76
C ALA A 8 2.89 -6.54 6.85
N THR A 9 3.14 -7.78 6.48
CA THR A 9 4.14 -8.22 5.48
C THR A 9 3.82 -9.63 5.05
N THR A 10 4.00 -9.97 3.79
CA THR A 10 3.74 -11.35 3.32
C THR A 10 4.80 -12.34 3.82
N ASN A 11 4.36 -13.50 4.28
CA ASN A 11 5.21 -14.63 4.68
C ASN A 11 4.49 -15.97 4.40
N PRO A 12 5.17 -16.98 3.78
CA PRO A 12 6.55 -16.95 3.32
C PRO A 12 6.75 -16.08 2.06
N LYS A 13 8.00 -15.69 1.80
CA LYS A 13 8.36 -15.14 0.50
C LYS A 13 8.50 -16.27 -0.52
N PRO A 14 8.12 -16.05 -1.81
CA PRO A 14 8.36 -17.01 -2.88
C PRO A 14 9.82 -17.42 -2.99
N GLN A 15 10.10 -18.67 -3.37
CA GLN A 15 11.48 -19.13 -3.51
C GLN A 15 12.26 -18.34 -4.56
N ALA A 16 11.58 -17.92 -5.65
CA ALA A 16 12.17 -17.07 -6.68
C ALA A 16 12.68 -15.74 -6.11
N VAL A 17 11.93 -15.10 -5.20
CA VAL A 17 12.34 -13.86 -4.53
C VAL A 17 13.57 -14.10 -3.64
N LYS A 18 13.61 -15.19 -2.86
CA LYS A 18 14.76 -15.53 -2.02
C LYS A 18 16.01 -15.75 -2.86
N ASN A 19 15.88 -16.49 -3.96
CA ASN A 19 16.99 -16.76 -4.90
C ASN A 19 17.47 -15.46 -5.58
N ALA A 20 16.54 -14.56 -5.95
CA ALA A 20 16.88 -13.27 -6.55
C ALA A 20 17.67 -12.38 -5.58
N VAL A 21 17.30 -12.34 -4.30
CA VAL A 21 18.00 -11.60 -3.25
C VAL A 21 19.43 -12.14 -3.07
N ILE A 22 19.62 -13.47 -2.99
CA ILE A 22 20.93 -14.10 -2.88
C ILE A 22 21.78 -13.78 -4.12
N ARG A 23 21.19 -13.90 -5.31
CA ARG A 23 21.86 -13.55 -6.57
C ARG A 23 22.26 -12.08 -6.62
N ALA A 24 21.40 -11.19 -6.14
CA ALA A 24 21.68 -9.76 -6.10
C ALA A 24 22.88 -9.44 -5.21
N MET A 25 22.99 -10.06 -4.04
CA MET A 25 24.16 -9.90 -3.15
C MET A 25 25.45 -10.40 -3.79
N ASN A 26 25.40 -11.48 -4.55
CA ASN A 26 26.59 -12.07 -5.15
C ASN A 26 27.05 -11.37 -6.45
N TYR A 27 26.13 -10.87 -7.27
CA TYR A 27 26.43 -10.46 -8.65
C TYR A 27 26.00 -9.03 -9.00
N TYR A 28 25.21 -8.34 -8.15
CA TYR A 28 24.66 -7.00 -8.44
C TYR A 28 24.89 -6.01 -7.27
N SER A 29 25.90 -6.27 -6.44
CA SER A 29 26.32 -5.36 -5.35
C SER A 29 27.25 -4.25 -5.82
N PHE A 30 27.08 -3.79 -7.07
CA PHE A 30 27.85 -2.71 -7.65
C PHE A 30 27.00 -1.41 -7.64
N ASN A 31 27.67 -0.26 -7.54
CA ASN A 31 26.96 1.02 -7.56
C ASN A 31 26.42 1.28 -8.98
N SER A 32 25.10 1.25 -9.12
CA SER A 32 24.40 1.58 -10.35
C SER A 32 24.54 3.08 -10.68
N GLY A 33 24.75 3.41 -11.95
CA GLY A 33 24.78 4.80 -12.42
C GLY A 33 26.08 5.56 -12.22
N ARG A 34 27.14 4.96 -11.61
CA ARG A 34 28.41 5.67 -11.36
C ARG A 34 29.64 4.99 -11.94
N GLY A 35 29.53 3.79 -12.49
CA GLY A 35 30.64 3.03 -13.05
C GLY A 35 30.45 2.75 -14.53
N GLY A 36 31.51 3.05 -15.34
CA GLY A 36 31.54 2.67 -16.75
C GLY A 36 31.97 1.20 -17.00
N TYR A 37 32.10 0.39 -15.93
CA TYR A 37 32.47 -1.01 -16.03
C TYR A 37 31.23 -1.92 -16.10
N LYS A 38 31.42 -3.09 -16.70
CA LYS A 38 30.36 -4.02 -17.10
C LYS A 38 29.38 -4.36 -15.97
N GLU A 39 29.88 -4.61 -14.77
CA GLU A 39 29.07 -5.03 -13.62
C GLU A 39 28.16 -3.91 -13.12
N SER A 40 28.62 -2.65 -13.17
CA SER A 40 27.82 -1.47 -12.84
C SER A 40 26.71 -1.27 -13.87
N VAL A 41 27.01 -1.40 -15.16
CA VAL A 41 26.01 -1.32 -16.25
C VAL A 41 24.96 -2.42 -16.09
N ASN A 42 25.36 -3.67 -15.91
CA ASN A 42 24.44 -4.79 -15.69
C ASN A 42 23.53 -4.57 -14.47
N THR A 43 24.05 -3.91 -13.42
CA THR A 43 23.25 -3.59 -12.23
C THR A 43 22.21 -2.50 -12.55
N SER A 44 22.61 -1.48 -13.32
CA SER A 44 21.68 -0.44 -13.80
C SER A 44 20.55 -1.02 -14.67
N ASP A 45 20.92 -1.94 -15.59
CA ASP A 45 19.94 -2.61 -16.46
C ASP A 45 18.92 -3.42 -15.65
N MET A 46 19.38 -4.13 -14.61
CA MET A 46 18.48 -4.87 -13.71
C MET A 46 17.53 -3.95 -12.91
N ILE A 47 18.01 -2.78 -12.50
CA ILE A 47 17.19 -1.77 -11.82
C ILE A 47 16.16 -1.21 -12.79
N PHE A 48 16.57 -0.87 -14.02
CA PHE A 48 15.65 -0.35 -15.04
C PHE A 48 14.61 -1.39 -15.45
N SER A 49 15.00 -2.65 -15.60
CA SER A 49 14.07 -3.75 -15.88
C SER A 49 13.00 -3.90 -14.78
N CYS A 50 13.32 -3.59 -13.52
CA CYS A 50 12.31 -3.56 -12.48
C CYS A 50 11.29 -2.41 -12.68
N ARG A 51 11.74 -1.22 -13.17
CA ARG A 51 10.83 -0.12 -13.51
C ARG A 51 9.94 -0.48 -14.70
N GLU A 52 10.48 -1.13 -15.73
CA GLU A 52 9.70 -1.60 -16.87
C GLU A 52 8.57 -2.55 -16.44
N LYS A 53 8.85 -3.50 -15.55
CA LYS A 53 7.82 -4.40 -15.02
C LYS A 53 6.77 -3.70 -14.16
N LEU A 54 7.15 -2.69 -13.38
CA LEU A 54 6.19 -1.85 -12.66
C LEU A 54 5.35 -1.02 -13.65
N SER A 55 5.98 -0.52 -14.71
CA SER A 55 5.31 0.19 -15.81
C SER A 55 4.25 -0.70 -16.48
N GLU A 56 4.60 -1.93 -16.83
CA GLU A 56 3.67 -2.92 -17.40
C GLU A 56 2.53 -3.27 -16.45
N MET A 57 2.82 -3.38 -15.14
CA MET A 57 1.81 -3.77 -14.13
C MET A 57 0.82 -2.66 -13.81
N PHE A 58 1.25 -1.39 -13.80
CA PHE A 58 0.44 -0.27 -13.30
C PHE A 58 0.17 0.84 -14.34
N GLY A 59 0.78 0.76 -15.52
CA GLY A 59 0.53 1.68 -16.64
C GLY A 59 1.24 3.04 -16.53
N PHE A 60 2.19 3.23 -15.62
CA PHE A 60 3.03 4.44 -15.53
C PHE A 60 4.26 4.36 -16.43
N PRO A 61 4.80 5.49 -16.94
CA PRO A 61 6.10 5.49 -17.62
C PRO A 61 7.21 4.97 -16.71
N ALA A 62 8.08 4.09 -17.23
CA ALA A 62 9.15 3.48 -16.43
C ALA A 62 10.12 4.52 -15.86
N GLU A 63 10.44 5.56 -16.63
CA GLU A 63 11.28 6.69 -16.24
C GLU A 63 10.69 7.53 -15.11
N ASN A 64 9.36 7.49 -14.91
CA ASN A 64 8.66 8.23 -13.86
C ASN A 64 8.44 7.40 -12.58
N ILE A 65 9.10 6.24 -12.47
CA ILE A 65 9.04 5.39 -11.28
C ILE A 65 10.33 5.55 -10.48
N ALA A 66 10.21 6.03 -9.23
CA ALA A 66 11.33 6.13 -8.30
C ALA A 66 11.19 5.14 -7.16
N PHE A 67 12.30 4.48 -6.80
CA PHE A 67 12.34 3.56 -5.66
C PHE A 67 12.50 4.32 -4.34
N THR A 68 11.81 3.82 -3.33
CA THR A 68 11.84 4.36 -1.96
C THR A 68 12.11 3.25 -0.95
N PRO A 69 12.58 3.53 0.26
CA PRO A 69 12.76 2.51 1.29
C PRO A 69 11.45 1.81 1.69
N ASN A 70 10.31 2.48 1.55
CA ASN A 70 8.98 1.99 1.91
C ASN A 70 7.89 2.91 1.38
N CYS A 71 6.63 2.46 1.43
CA CYS A 71 5.47 3.25 1.01
C CYS A 71 5.30 4.55 1.80
N THR A 72 5.64 4.59 3.08
CA THR A 72 5.54 5.80 3.91
C THR A 72 6.43 6.92 3.35
N THR A 73 7.64 6.60 2.89
CA THR A 73 8.53 7.55 2.22
C THR A 73 7.92 8.01 0.90
N ALA A 74 7.40 7.09 0.08
CA ALA A 74 6.73 7.41 -1.18
C ALA A 74 5.55 8.39 -0.97
N ILE A 75 4.70 8.13 0.02
CA ILE A 75 3.56 8.99 0.37
C ILE A 75 4.03 10.38 0.87
N ASN A 76 5.10 10.43 1.69
CA ASN A 76 5.66 11.73 2.10
C ASN A 76 6.21 12.52 0.92
N PHE A 77 6.86 11.86 -0.05
CA PHE A 77 7.29 12.51 -1.28
C PHE A 77 6.08 13.07 -2.06
N ALA A 78 5.04 12.25 -2.27
CA ALA A 78 3.84 12.67 -2.95
C ALA A 78 3.18 13.89 -2.27
N ILE A 79 2.88 13.80 -0.97
CA ILE A 79 2.15 14.84 -0.25
C ILE A 79 2.98 16.13 -0.15
N LYS A 80 4.23 16.04 0.32
CA LYS A 80 5.06 17.22 0.57
C LYS A 80 5.66 17.82 -0.69
N GLY A 81 5.86 17.00 -1.74
CA GLY A 81 6.38 17.47 -3.01
C GLY A 81 5.34 18.18 -3.89
N ILE A 82 4.04 17.91 -3.67
CA ILE A 82 2.94 18.52 -4.44
C ILE A 82 2.39 19.76 -3.75
N LEU A 83 2.23 19.75 -2.43
CA LEU A 83 1.53 20.79 -1.69
C LEU A 83 2.41 22.00 -1.43
N LYS A 84 1.80 23.20 -1.58
CA LYS A 84 2.40 24.50 -1.33
C LYS A 84 1.60 25.25 -0.25
N PRO A 85 2.16 26.32 0.35
CA PRO A 85 1.42 27.16 1.29
C PRO A 85 0.10 27.69 0.68
N GLY A 86 -1.00 27.51 1.43
CA GLY A 86 -2.34 27.92 1.02
C GLY A 86 -3.12 26.87 0.23
N ASP A 87 -2.52 25.71 -0.10
CA ASP A 87 -3.24 24.62 -0.75
C ASP A 87 -4.20 23.92 0.21
N HIS A 88 -5.24 23.32 -0.37
CA HIS A 88 -6.16 22.44 0.32
C HIS A 88 -5.99 21.00 -0.21
N ILE A 89 -6.13 20.01 0.69
CA ILE A 89 -6.07 18.58 0.35
C ILE A 89 -7.28 17.84 0.94
N ILE A 90 -7.82 16.89 0.20
CA ILE A 90 -8.84 15.96 0.70
C ILE A 90 -8.19 14.59 0.90
N ILE A 91 -8.38 13.99 2.07
CA ILE A 91 -7.94 12.62 2.36
C ILE A 91 -9.14 11.74 2.68
N SER A 92 -9.01 10.41 2.50
CA SER A 92 -10.08 9.48 2.88
C SER A 92 -10.13 9.23 4.40
N TYR A 93 -11.30 8.86 4.93
CA TYR A 93 -11.44 8.57 6.37
C TYR A 93 -10.79 7.24 6.79
N LEU A 94 -10.39 6.39 5.85
CA LEU A 94 -9.77 5.09 6.16
C LEU A 94 -8.24 5.08 5.97
N GLU A 95 -7.63 6.25 5.94
CA GLU A 95 -6.20 6.40 5.71
C GLU A 95 -5.32 5.77 6.79
N HIS A 96 -4.20 5.22 6.34
CA HIS A 96 -3.09 4.85 7.21
C HIS A 96 -2.38 6.11 7.74
N ASN A 97 -1.71 6.00 8.89
CA ASN A 97 -0.92 7.10 9.47
C ASN A 97 0.19 7.62 8.53
N ALA A 98 0.58 6.87 7.50
CA ALA A 98 1.51 7.33 6.47
C ALA A 98 0.97 8.52 5.66
N VAL A 99 -0.36 8.63 5.51
CA VAL A 99 -1.07 9.77 4.91
C VAL A 99 -1.50 10.76 5.99
N ALA A 100 -2.22 10.30 7.01
CA ALA A 100 -2.83 11.18 8.00
C ALA A 100 -1.81 12.06 8.76
N ARG A 101 -0.63 11.50 9.11
CA ARG A 101 0.38 12.24 9.88
C ARG A 101 1.08 13.35 9.11
N PRO A 102 1.60 13.16 7.87
CA PRO A 102 2.19 14.26 7.12
C PRO A 102 1.17 15.35 6.78
N VAL A 103 -0.08 15.01 6.45
CA VAL A 103 -1.15 16.00 6.22
C VAL A 103 -1.41 16.80 7.49
N TYR A 104 -1.60 16.14 8.63
CA TYR A 104 -1.81 16.81 9.91
C TYR A 104 -0.60 17.68 10.32
N ALA A 105 0.63 17.25 10.04
CA ALA A 105 1.82 18.04 10.32
C ALA A 105 1.88 19.33 9.48
N LEU A 106 1.55 19.26 8.20
CA LEU A 106 1.48 20.46 7.33
C LEU A 106 0.37 21.41 7.78
N PHE A 107 -0.81 20.89 8.13
CA PHE A 107 -1.92 21.67 8.67
C PHE A 107 -1.55 22.35 10.00
N LYS A 108 -0.99 21.60 10.95
CA LYS A 108 -0.57 22.15 12.26
C LYS A 108 0.45 23.27 12.14
N ASN A 109 1.28 23.24 11.09
CA ASN A 109 2.27 24.27 10.81
C ASN A 109 1.70 25.43 9.99
N GLY A 110 0.39 25.46 9.71
CA GLY A 110 -0.27 26.53 8.95
C GLY A 110 0.12 26.56 7.46
N ILE A 111 0.61 25.45 6.90
CA ILE A 111 1.05 25.40 5.50
C ILE A 111 -0.16 25.12 4.59
N ILE A 112 -1.04 24.21 4.98
CA ILE A 112 -2.19 23.79 4.18
C ILE A 112 -3.46 23.68 5.03
N ASP A 113 -4.63 23.62 4.36
CA ASP A 113 -5.88 23.13 4.93
C ASP A 113 -6.19 21.72 4.44
N TYR A 114 -7.01 20.96 5.17
CA TYR A 114 -7.46 19.64 4.74
C TYR A 114 -8.87 19.30 5.21
N ASP A 115 -9.54 18.46 4.44
CA ASP A 115 -10.81 17.84 4.81
C ASP A 115 -10.70 16.31 4.70
N ILE A 116 -11.59 15.59 5.39
CA ILE A 116 -11.63 14.13 5.42
C ILE A 116 -12.96 13.68 4.80
N ALA A 117 -12.88 12.89 3.72
CA ALA A 117 -14.02 12.32 3.03
C ALA A 117 -14.46 11.01 3.67
N ASP A 118 -15.74 10.93 4.07
CA ASP A 118 -16.32 9.73 4.66
C ASP A 118 -16.40 8.57 3.64
N PHE A 119 -16.22 7.36 4.15
CA PHE A 119 -16.45 6.12 3.41
C PHE A 119 -17.90 5.65 3.56
N SER A 120 -18.45 5.09 2.49
CA SER A 120 -19.71 4.33 2.48
C SER A 120 -19.54 3.06 1.66
N PHE A 121 -20.29 1.99 2.00
CA PHE A 121 -20.40 0.82 1.14
C PHE A 121 -21.23 1.08 -0.13
N ASP A 122 -21.99 2.19 -0.13
CA ASP A 122 -22.59 2.76 -1.33
C ASP A 122 -21.55 3.61 -2.06
N LYS A 123 -21.24 3.19 -3.29
CA LYS A 123 -20.24 3.81 -4.15
C LYS A 123 -20.58 5.28 -4.46
N GLU A 124 -21.83 5.57 -4.84
CA GLU A 124 -22.26 6.92 -5.19
C GLU A 124 -22.19 7.86 -3.97
N GLN A 125 -22.55 7.36 -2.80
CA GLN A 125 -22.42 8.11 -1.55
C GLN A 125 -20.95 8.44 -1.26
N THR A 126 -20.02 7.48 -1.47
CA THR A 126 -18.60 7.71 -1.26
C THR A 126 -18.08 8.79 -2.20
N ILE A 127 -18.38 8.73 -3.51
CA ILE A 127 -17.99 9.75 -4.50
C ILE A 127 -18.54 11.13 -4.10
N ASN A 128 -19.81 11.20 -3.70
CA ASN A 128 -20.45 12.45 -3.28
C ASN A 128 -19.80 13.04 -2.03
N ASN A 129 -19.28 12.21 -1.12
CA ASN A 129 -18.55 12.69 0.05
C ASN A 129 -17.26 13.41 -0.33
N PHE A 130 -16.49 12.91 -1.32
CA PHE A 130 -15.34 13.64 -1.86
C PHE A 130 -15.76 14.92 -2.59
N LYS A 131 -16.78 14.84 -3.45
CA LYS A 131 -17.25 15.96 -4.28
C LYS A 131 -17.63 17.19 -3.45
N LYS A 132 -18.33 16.99 -2.32
CA LYS A 132 -18.78 18.07 -1.42
C LYS A 132 -17.64 18.86 -0.76
N LEU A 133 -16.45 18.28 -0.68
CA LEU A 133 -15.29 18.85 -0.01
C LEU A 133 -14.36 19.62 -0.95
N ILE A 134 -14.62 19.57 -2.27
CA ILE A 134 -13.81 20.28 -3.26
C ILE A 134 -13.97 21.79 -3.09
N LYS A 135 -12.84 22.49 -2.96
CA LYS A 135 -12.72 23.95 -2.84
C LYS A 135 -11.91 24.49 -4.02
N PRO A 136 -11.98 25.81 -4.32
CA PRO A 136 -11.20 26.40 -5.41
C PRO A 136 -9.68 26.19 -5.30
N ASN A 137 -9.16 26.07 -4.07
CA ASN A 137 -7.75 25.82 -3.78
C ASN A 137 -7.44 24.33 -3.47
N THR A 138 -8.35 23.40 -3.78
CA THR A 138 -8.08 21.96 -3.62
C THR A 138 -7.02 21.55 -4.64
N LYS A 139 -5.83 21.21 -4.15
CA LYS A 139 -4.67 20.84 -4.97
C LYS A 139 -4.59 19.34 -5.21
N ALA A 140 -4.93 18.54 -4.19
CA ALA A 140 -4.81 17.09 -4.30
C ALA A 140 -5.93 16.36 -3.54
N ILE A 141 -6.24 15.15 -4.01
CA ILE A 141 -7.00 14.13 -3.28
C ILE A 141 -6.06 12.96 -3.01
N VAL A 142 -5.94 12.53 -1.75
CA VAL A 142 -5.23 11.29 -1.39
C VAL A 142 -6.25 10.27 -0.92
N CYS A 143 -6.20 9.08 -1.50
CA CYS A 143 -7.11 8.00 -1.15
C CYS A 143 -6.37 6.67 -1.01
N THR A 144 -6.50 6.03 0.16
CA THR A 144 -6.11 4.62 0.23
C THR A 144 -7.02 3.79 -0.67
N HIS A 145 -6.45 2.94 -1.52
CA HIS A 145 -7.28 2.07 -2.36
C HIS A 145 -8.01 1.01 -1.54
N ALA A 146 -7.33 0.46 -0.53
CA ALA A 146 -7.95 -0.51 0.38
C ALA A 146 -7.50 -0.28 1.83
N SER A 147 -8.46 -0.24 2.75
CA SER A 147 -8.18 -0.09 4.18
C SER A 147 -7.35 -1.26 4.71
N ASN A 148 -6.26 -0.94 5.38
CA ASN A 148 -5.40 -1.93 6.05
C ASN A 148 -6.02 -2.51 7.34
N VAL A 149 -7.17 -2.03 7.77
CA VAL A 149 -7.90 -2.51 8.96
C VAL A 149 -9.12 -3.33 8.55
N PHE A 150 -10.02 -2.75 7.76
CA PHE A 150 -11.33 -3.32 7.48
C PHE A 150 -11.45 -3.92 6.06
N GLY A 151 -10.42 -3.77 5.22
CA GLY A 151 -10.46 -4.28 3.84
C GLY A 151 -11.44 -3.53 2.92
N CYS A 152 -12.07 -2.45 3.39
CA CYS A 152 -12.94 -1.62 2.57
C CYS A 152 -12.18 -1.06 1.37
N VAL A 153 -12.74 -1.18 0.16
CA VAL A 153 -12.13 -0.73 -1.08
C VAL A 153 -12.83 0.53 -1.56
N PHE A 154 -12.05 1.57 -1.83
CA PHE A 154 -12.56 2.82 -2.41
C PHE A 154 -12.70 2.70 -3.94
N PRO A 155 -13.69 3.36 -4.55
CA PRO A 155 -13.90 3.41 -5.98
C PRO A 155 -12.90 4.40 -6.64
N ILE A 156 -11.60 4.02 -6.68
CA ILE A 156 -10.51 4.92 -7.10
C ILE A 156 -10.70 5.43 -8.53
N LYS A 157 -11.27 4.62 -9.42
CA LYS A 157 -11.55 5.03 -10.81
C LYS A 157 -12.48 6.24 -10.88
N GLU A 158 -13.56 6.21 -10.13
CA GLU A 158 -14.54 7.28 -10.11
C GLU A 158 -14.05 8.50 -9.32
N ILE A 159 -13.29 8.28 -8.24
CA ILE A 159 -12.65 9.38 -7.48
C ILE A 159 -11.58 10.04 -8.34
N GLY A 160 -10.78 9.28 -9.08
CA GLY A 160 -9.79 9.80 -10.03
C GLY A 160 -10.44 10.61 -11.15
N LYS A 161 -11.55 10.12 -11.72
CA LYS A 161 -12.34 10.88 -12.69
C LYS A 161 -12.84 12.21 -12.11
N LEU A 162 -13.40 12.18 -10.89
CA LEU A 162 -13.85 13.39 -10.19
C LEU A 162 -12.67 14.38 -9.97
N ALA A 163 -11.50 13.89 -9.59
CA ALA A 163 -10.30 14.71 -9.39
C ALA A 163 -9.88 15.39 -10.72
N HIS A 164 -9.78 14.64 -11.80
CA HIS A 164 -9.37 15.16 -13.10
C HIS A 164 -10.38 16.16 -13.70
N GLU A 165 -11.68 15.94 -13.52
CA GLU A 165 -12.72 16.88 -13.96
C GLU A 165 -12.61 18.25 -13.24
N ASN A 166 -11.93 18.30 -12.09
CA ASN A 166 -11.72 19.51 -11.30
C ASN A 166 -10.25 20.00 -11.33
N GLY A 167 -9.37 19.41 -12.15
CA GLY A 167 -7.94 19.81 -12.24
C GLY A 167 -7.14 19.49 -10.97
N ILE A 168 -7.58 18.48 -10.19
CA ILE A 168 -7.01 18.07 -8.91
C ILE A 168 -6.11 16.85 -9.11
N ILE A 169 -4.93 16.83 -8.50
CA ILE A 169 -3.99 15.70 -8.52
C ILE A 169 -4.55 14.55 -7.67
N PHE A 170 -4.62 13.36 -8.26
CA PHE A 170 -5.09 12.17 -7.56
C PHE A 170 -3.93 11.26 -7.14
N ILE A 171 -3.75 11.08 -5.83
CA ILE A 171 -2.70 10.27 -5.20
C ILE A 171 -3.35 9.03 -4.58
N VAL A 172 -2.85 7.85 -4.93
CA VAL A 172 -3.35 6.57 -4.41
C VAL A 172 -2.31 5.88 -3.53
N ASP A 173 -2.70 5.62 -2.26
CA ASP A 173 -1.98 4.67 -1.41
C ASP A 173 -2.43 3.25 -1.75
N ALA A 174 -1.60 2.53 -2.49
CA ALA A 174 -1.83 1.15 -2.91
C ALA A 174 -1.19 0.11 -1.98
N ALA A 175 -0.90 0.48 -0.72
CA ALA A 175 -0.18 -0.40 0.22
C ALA A 175 -0.87 -1.74 0.49
N GLN A 176 -2.18 -1.84 0.33
CA GLN A 176 -2.95 -3.07 0.53
C GLN A 176 -3.54 -3.63 -0.77
N SER A 177 -3.36 -2.93 -1.89
CA SER A 177 -3.97 -3.31 -3.16
C SER A 177 -2.96 -3.68 -4.25
N ALA A 178 -1.75 -3.11 -4.24
CA ALA A 178 -0.71 -3.46 -5.22
C ALA A 178 -0.41 -4.97 -5.18
N GLY A 179 -0.63 -5.66 -6.30
CA GLY A 179 -0.49 -7.11 -6.45
C GLY A 179 -1.67 -7.95 -5.94
N ILE A 180 -2.74 -7.30 -5.41
CA ILE A 180 -3.96 -7.95 -4.90
C ILE A 180 -5.20 -7.53 -5.68
N LEU A 181 -5.32 -6.25 -6.02
CA LEU A 181 -6.40 -5.69 -6.83
C LEU A 181 -5.81 -5.14 -8.12
N ASP A 182 -6.60 -5.17 -9.19
CA ASP A 182 -6.20 -4.56 -10.45
C ASP A 182 -6.13 -3.04 -10.29
N ILE A 183 -5.05 -2.44 -10.80
CA ILE A 183 -4.80 -1.00 -10.80
C ILE A 183 -4.15 -0.65 -12.14
N ASP A 184 -4.72 0.32 -12.84
CA ASP A 184 -4.14 0.88 -14.07
C ASP A 184 -4.22 2.40 -14.04
N CYS A 185 -3.08 3.09 -14.14
CA CYS A 185 -3.02 4.53 -13.94
C CYS A 185 -3.88 5.32 -14.94
N LYS A 186 -4.05 4.81 -16.17
CA LYS A 186 -4.80 5.50 -17.21
C LYS A 186 -6.30 5.34 -17.03
N SER A 187 -6.77 4.09 -16.87
CA SER A 187 -8.20 3.81 -16.70
C SER A 187 -8.75 4.27 -15.36
N ASP A 188 -7.91 4.32 -14.32
CA ASP A 188 -8.30 4.74 -12.98
C ASP A 188 -8.01 6.23 -12.70
N ASN A 189 -7.45 6.94 -13.70
CA ASN A 189 -7.09 8.37 -13.62
C ASN A 189 -6.19 8.70 -12.41
N ILE A 190 -5.17 7.87 -12.17
CA ILE A 190 -4.23 8.05 -11.06
C ILE A 190 -3.05 8.89 -11.55
N ASP A 191 -2.72 9.97 -10.84
CA ASP A 191 -1.56 10.80 -11.13
C ASP A 191 -0.31 10.32 -10.38
N ILE A 192 -0.48 9.87 -9.12
CA ILE A 192 0.62 9.35 -8.31
C ILE A 192 0.18 8.07 -7.60
N LEU A 193 0.96 7.00 -7.75
CA LEU A 193 0.78 5.73 -7.06
C LEU A 193 1.93 5.49 -6.08
N CYS A 194 1.60 5.16 -4.84
CA CYS A 194 2.56 4.79 -3.81
C CYS A 194 2.32 3.36 -3.33
N ALA A 195 3.36 2.51 -3.35
CA ALA A 195 3.21 1.13 -2.88
C ALA A 195 4.48 0.57 -2.23
N PRO A 196 4.35 -0.36 -1.25
CA PRO A 196 5.46 -1.11 -0.70
C PRO A 196 5.68 -2.39 -1.49
N GLY A 197 6.92 -2.84 -1.60
CA GLY A 197 7.22 -4.14 -2.23
C GLY A 197 6.87 -5.34 -1.35
N HIS A 198 6.96 -5.22 -0.03
CA HIS A 198 6.96 -6.34 0.91
C HIS A 198 5.59 -6.95 1.24
N LYS A 199 4.50 -6.40 0.73
CA LYS A 199 3.12 -6.90 0.91
C LYS A 199 2.68 -7.69 -0.32
N GLY A 200 1.63 -7.28 -1.03
CA GLY A 200 1.08 -8.01 -2.17
C GLY A 200 2.03 -8.22 -3.35
N LEU A 201 3.14 -7.50 -3.43
CA LEU A 201 4.20 -7.72 -4.41
C LEU A 201 5.29 -8.71 -3.93
N TYR A 202 5.17 -9.30 -2.76
CA TYR A 202 6.02 -10.37 -2.20
C TYR A 202 7.53 -10.06 -2.11
N ALA A 203 7.97 -8.82 -2.30
CA ALA A 203 9.37 -8.39 -2.20
C ALA A 203 9.92 -8.49 -0.76
N PRO A 204 11.24 -8.38 -0.55
CA PRO A 204 11.80 -8.16 0.78
C PRO A 204 11.33 -6.83 1.38
N MET A 205 11.49 -6.67 2.70
CA MET A 205 11.30 -5.38 3.36
C MET A 205 12.39 -4.39 2.91
N GLY A 206 12.16 -3.09 3.12
CA GLY A 206 13.14 -2.05 2.80
C GLY A 206 13.11 -1.59 1.35
N ILE A 207 12.03 -1.89 0.63
CA ILE A 207 11.79 -1.43 -0.75
C ILE A 207 10.31 -1.06 -0.95
N GLY A 208 10.05 0.04 -1.61
CA GLY A 208 8.79 0.53 -2.13
C GLY A 208 9.05 1.40 -3.35
N PHE A 209 8.03 2.02 -3.86
CA PHE A 209 8.15 2.93 -5.01
C PHE A 209 7.05 3.99 -4.99
N ILE A 210 7.35 5.06 -5.71
CA ILE A 210 6.42 6.08 -6.16
C ILE A 210 6.43 6.08 -7.69
N ALA A 211 5.27 6.10 -8.32
CA ALA A 211 5.11 6.19 -9.76
C ALA A 211 4.25 7.40 -10.11
N LEU A 212 4.70 8.20 -11.07
CA LEU A 212 4.07 9.45 -11.47
C LEU A 212 3.60 9.36 -12.92
N ARG A 213 2.43 9.95 -13.18
CA ARG A 213 1.97 10.20 -14.55
C ARG A 213 2.82 11.29 -15.21
N ASP A 214 2.85 11.32 -16.54
CA ASP A 214 3.46 12.40 -17.29
C ASP A 214 2.89 13.77 -16.87
N ASN A 215 3.75 14.80 -16.86
CA ASN A 215 3.41 16.16 -16.50
C ASN A 215 3.01 16.39 -15.02
N VAL A 216 3.20 15.44 -14.13
CA VAL A 216 3.08 15.67 -12.69
C VAL A 216 4.37 16.31 -12.18
N GLU A 217 4.31 17.60 -11.84
CA GLU A 217 5.41 18.30 -11.21
C GLU A 217 5.45 17.98 -9.72
N ILE A 218 6.56 17.42 -9.25
CA ILE A 218 6.80 17.09 -7.85
C ILE A 218 8.09 17.74 -7.36
N GLY A 219 8.03 18.44 -6.21
CA GLY A 219 9.21 19.00 -5.55
C GLY A 219 10.06 17.95 -4.87
N THR A 220 11.34 18.25 -4.65
CA THR A 220 12.26 17.42 -3.87
C THR A 220 11.97 17.53 -2.38
N ILE A 221 12.20 16.44 -1.66
CA ILE A 221 12.05 16.36 -0.20
C ILE A 221 13.38 15.98 0.46
N ILE A 222 14.19 15.21 -0.27
CA ILE A 222 15.53 14.80 0.15
C ILE A 222 16.49 15.13 -0.99
N GLU A 223 17.42 16.01 -0.72
CA GLU A 223 18.47 16.38 -1.65
C GLU A 223 19.74 15.58 -1.34
N GLY A 224 20.48 15.21 -2.39
CA GLY A 224 21.74 14.46 -2.21
C GLY A 224 22.34 13.97 -3.50
N GLY A 225 23.36 13.14 -3.39
CA GLY A 225 24.04 12.59 -4.57
C GLY A 225 23.20 11.60 -5.33
N THR A 226 22.94 11.87 -6.61
CA THR A 226 22.14 11.03 -7.52
C THR A 226 23.00 10.27 -8.54
N GLY A 227 24.28 10.63 -8.66
CA GLY A 227 25.18 10.07 -9.69
C GLY A 227 25.18 10.85 -11.01
N SER A 228 24.20 11.75 -11.21
CA SER A 228 24.10 12.64 -12.35
C SER A 228 24.27 14.11 -11.94
N ASN A 229 24.62 14.98 -12.88
CA ASN A 229 24.75 16.44 -12.70
C ASN A 229 25.61 16.88 -11.49
N SER A 230 26.67 16.14 -11.15
CA SER A 230 27.48 16.30 -9.93
C SER A 230 28.13 17.70 -9.75
N MET A 231 28.22 18.50 -10.80
CA MET A 231 28.75 19.86 -10.77
C MET A 231 27.70 20.94 -10.44
N LYS A 232 26.42 20.57 -10.42
CA LYS A 232 25.33 21.48 -10.04
C LYS A 232 24.99 21.29 -8.56
N LEU A 233 24.72 22.37 -7.84
CA LEU A 233 24.24 22.33 -6.45
C LEU A 233 22.77 21.99 -6.34
N ALA A 234 21.98 22.27 -7.39
CA ALA A 234 20.56 21.94 -7.41
C ALA A 234 20.37 20.44 -7.66
N GLN A 235 19.37 19.86 -7.00
CA GLN A 235 18.90 18.49 -7.25
C GLN A 235 18.46 18.37 -8.73
N PRO A 236 18.71 17.25 -9.42
CA PRO A 236 18.23 17.04 -10.79
C PRO A 236 16.72 17.23 -10.93
N ASP A 237 16.30 17.80 -12.06
CA ASP A 237 14.88 18.00 -12.36
C ASP A 237 14.20 16.76 -12.94
N ASN A 238 14.97 15.85 -13.52
CA ASN A 238 14.44 14.68 -14.19
C ASN A 238 14.13 13.55 -13.21
N MET A 239 13.05 12.82 -13.46
CA MET A 239 12.78 11.54 -12.83
C MET A 239 13.70 10.46 -13.44
N PRO A 240 14.05 9.43 -12.70
CA PRO A 240 13.74 9.21 -11.28
C PRO A 240 14.71 9.91 -10.31
N GLU A 241 15.83 10.49 -10.80
CA GLU A 241 16.92 11.06 -10.00
C GLU A 241 16.44 12.17 -9.06
N ARG A 242 15.39 12.90 -9.42
CA ARG A 242 14.76 13.92 -8.57
C ARG A 242 14.38 13.39 -7.19
N LEU A 243 13.94 12.13 -7.11
CA LEU A 243 13.46 11.49 -5.88
C LEU A 243 14.38 10.37 -5.36
N GLU A 244 15.43 10.01 -6.10
CA GLU A 244 16.37 8.94 -5.75
C GLU A 244 17.72 9.49 -5.29
N SER A 245 17.74 10.15 -4.14
CA SER A 245 19.01 10.60 -3.53
C SER A 245 19.67 9.49 -2.73
N GLY A 246 20.98 9.32 -2.93
CA GLY A 246 21.79 8.28 -2.26
C GLY A 246 21.91 6.99 -3.06
N THR A 247 22.61 6.01 -2.47
CA THR A 247 22.80 4.70 -3.09
C THR A 247 21.53 3.86 -3.00
N LEU A 248 21.07 3.34 -4.14
CA LEU A 248 19.85 2.54 -4.20
C LEU A 248 20.02 1.18 -3.51
N ASN A 249 18.92 0.64 -3.01
CA ASN A 249 18.84 -0.72 -2.47
C ASN A 249 18.71 -1.75 -3.61
N ASN A 250 19.81 -2.01 -4.34
CA ASN A 250 19.81 -2.94 -5.46
C ASN A 250 19.25 -4.32 -5.10
N VAL A 251 19.59 -4.82 -3.92
CA VAL A 251 19.12 -6.13 -3.42
C VAL A 251 17.61 -6.14 -3.25
N GLY A 252 17.06 -5.08 -2.68
CA GLY A 252 15.62 -4.91 -2.52
C GLY A 252 14.89 -4.77 -3.86
N ILE A 253 15.46 -3.99 -4.80
CA ILE A 253 14.89 -3.76 -6.13
C ILE A 253 14.84 -5.06 -6.94
N ILE A 254 15.93 -5.83 -6.96
CA ILE A 254 16.00 -7.12 -7.67
C ILE A 254 15.05 -8.14 -7.02
N GLY A 255 14.93 -8.11 -5.69
CA GLY A 255 13.93 -8.90 -4.98
C GLY A 255 12.50 -8.49 -5.33
N LEU A 256 12.23 -7.19 -5.52
CA LEU A 256 10.93 -6.67 -5.98
C LEU A 256 10.63 -7.12 -7.41
N CYS A 257 11.60 -7.03 -8.32
CA CYS A 257 11.49 -7.52 -9.69
C CYS A 257 11.00 -8.98 -9.73
N ALA A 258 11.64 -9.86 -8.95
CA ALA A 258 11.22 -11.26 -8.83
C ALA A 258 9.84 -11.44 -8.17
N GLY A 259 9.46 -10.54 -7.27
CA GLY A 259 8.13 -10.51 -6.67
C GLY A 259 7.04 -10.16 -7.69
N ILE A 260 7.30 -9.18 -8.55
CA ILE A 260 6.42 -8.79 -9.65
C ILE A 260 6.25 -9.97 -10.63
N ASP A 261 7.33 -10.63 -11.02
CA ASP A 261 7.27 -11.84 -11.87
C ASP A 261 6.42 -12.95 -11.24
N PHE A 262 6.54 -13.14 -9.94
CA PHE A 262 5.73 -14.12 -9.21
C PHE A 262 4.23 -13.77 -9.25
N VAL A 263 3.88 -12.49 -9.05
CA VAL A 263 2.50 -12.01 -9.12
C VAL A 263 1.96 -12.12 -10.53
N ALA A 264 2.71 -11.69 -11.53
CA ALA A 264 2.34 -11.79 -12.94
C ALA A 264 2.10 -13.25 -13.36
N GLY A 265 3.00 -14.18 -12.96
CA GLY A 265 2.88 -15.60 -13.27
C GLY A 265 1.67 -16.29 -12.62
N LYS A 266 1.14 -15.73 -11.51
CA LYS A 266 -0.09 -16.23 -10.88
C LYS A 266 -1.34 -15.47 -11.31
N SER A 267 -1.23 -14.29 -11.84
CA SER A 267 -2.19 -13.23 -12.06
C SER A 267 -2.79 -12.63 -10.77
N VAL A 268 -2.95 -11.31 -10.75
CA VAL A 268 -3.57 -10.54 -9.65
C VAL A 268 -4.97 -11.09 -9.35
N SER A 269 -5.77 -11.33 -10.38
CA SER A 269 -7.14 -11.84 -10.24
C SER A 269 -7.20 -13.23 -9.58
N SER A 270 -6.24 -14.13 -9.89
CA SER A 270 -6.17 -15.47 -9.28
C SER A 270 -5.74 -15.39 -7.81
N ILE A 271 -4.79 -14.52 -7.46
CA ILE A 271 -4.38 -14.25 -6.08
C ILE A 271 -5.57 -13.72 -5.29
N TYR A 272 -6.20 -12.67 -5.79
CA TYR A 272 -7.38 -12.08 -5.15
C TYR A 272 -8.51 -13.09 -4.94
N LYS A 273 -8.85 -13.89 -5.98
CA LYS A 273 -9.89 -14.92 -5.90
C LYS A 273 -9.60 -15.96 -4.83
N HIS A 274 -8.35 -16.44 -4.74
CA HIS A 274 -7.94 -17.39 -3.71
C HIS A 274 -8.10 -16.80 -2.31
N GLU A 275 -7.51 -15.64 -2.06
CA GLU A 275 -7.51 -14.97 -0.76
C GLU A 275 -8.94 -14.56 -0.33
N LYS A 276 -9.73 -14.01 -1.26
CA LYS A 276 -11.15 -13.69 -1.03
C LYS A 276 -11.97 -14.92 -0.64
N ASN A 277 -11.75 -16.07 -1.28
CA ASN A 277 -12.47 -17.31 -0.97
C ASN A 277 -12.14 -17.82 0.44
N LEU A 278 -10.88 -17.69 0.87
CA LEU A 278 -10.49 -17.99 2.25
C LEU A 278 -11.19 -17.05 3.25
N MET A 279 -11.26 -15.74 2.92
CA MET A 279 -11.96 -14.76 3.77
C MET A 279 -13.48 -15.02 3.82
N LYS A 280 -14.11 -15.36 2.70
CA LYS A 280 -15.52 -15.78 2.67
C LYS A 280 -15.78 -16.96 3.61
N TYR A 281 -14.92 -17.97 3.55
CA TYR A 281 -15.03 -19.13 4.40
C TYR A 281 -14.91 -18.77 5.90
N ILE A 282 -13.87 -17.99 6.26
CA ILE A 282 -13.66 -17.54 7.64
C ILE A 282 -14.86 -16.70 8.10
N TYR A 283 -15.24 -15.67 7.32
CA TYR A 283 -16.36 -14.78 7.62
C TYR A 283 -17.65 -15.57 7.90
N GLY A 284 -18.01 -16.51 7.01
CA GLY A 284 -19.23 -17.29 7.15
C GLY A 284 -19.25 -18.20 8.39
N LYS A 285 -18.08 -18.55 8.93
CA LYS A 285 -17.98 -19.30 10.20
C LYS A 285 -18.00 -18.38 11.41
N LEU A 286 -17.34 -17.23 11.33
CA LEU A 286 -17.30 -16.24 12.41
C LEU A 286 -18.68 -15.57 12.62
N ALA A 287 -19.40 -15.26 11.55
CA ALA A 287 -20.74 -14.67 11.61
C ALA A 287 -21.78 -15.53 12.32
N LYS A 288 -21.53 -16.85 12.45
CA LYS A 288 -22.38 -17.78 13.23
C LYS A 288 -21.98 -17.90 14.70
N ASN A 289 -20.96 -17.16 15.13
CA ASN A 289 -20.48 -17.18 16.52
C ASN A 289 -20.91 -15.89 17.23
N ASN A 290 -21.87 -15.97 18.12
CA ASN A 290 -22.41 -14.84 18.87
C ASN A 290 -21.37 -14.10 19.74
N ASN A 291 -20.21 -14.69 19.97
CA ASN A 291 -19.09 -14.06 20.67
C ASN A 291 -18.22 -13.19 19.75
N VAL A 292 -18.47 -13.17 18.43
CA VAL A 292 -17.65 -12.43 17.46
C VAL A 292 -18.41 -11.21 16.96
N THR A 293 -17.77 -10.06 17.06
CA THR A 293 -18.22 -8.81 16.40
C THR A 293 -17.47 -8.64 15.10
N LEU A 294 -18.20 -8.54 13.99
CA LEU A 294 -17.70 -8.22 12.65
C LEU A 294 -18.10 -6.79 12.28
N TYR A 295 -17.23 -6.08 11.59
CA TYR A 295 -17.39 -4.64 11.32
C TYR A 295 -17.75 -4.32 9.86
N THR A 296 -17.67 -5.28 8.96
CA THR A 296 -17.96 -5.10 7.53
C THR A 296 -19.06 -6.06 7.09
N PRO A 297 -19.76 -5.77 5.98
CA PRO A 297 -20.60 -6.75 5.29
C PRO A 297 -19.79 -7.99 4.89
N SER A 298 -20.49 -9.04 4.46
CA SER A 298 -19.80 -10.24 3.98
C SER A 298 -19.07 -9.97 2.67
N PHE A 299 -18.08 -10.80 2.35
CA PHE A 299 -17.36 -10.76 1.07
C PHE A 299 -18.24 -11.15 -0.14
N ASN A 300 -19.51 -11.52 0.08
CA ASN A 300 -20.50 -11.68 -0.98
C ASN A 300 -21.27 -10.38 -1.24
N ASP A 301 -21.48 -9.59 -0.20
CA ASP A 301 -22.34 -8.41 -0.23
C ASP A 301 -21.55 -7.12 -0.48
N ALA A 302 -20.22 -7.14 -0.33
CA ALA A 302 -19.34 -6.01 -0.58
C ALA A 302 -18.05 -6.40 -1.31
N PHE A 303 -17.51 -5.46 -2.08
CA PHE A 303 -16.18 -5.58 -2.67
C PHE A 303 -15.13 -5.18 -1.63
N LEU A 304 -14.42 -6.18 -1.12
CA LEU A 304 -13.43 -6.04 -0.03
C LEU A 304 -12.08 -6.62 -0.45
N ALA A 305 -11.00 -5.98 -0.04
CA ALA A 305 -9.68 -6.61 -0.02
C ALA A 305 -9.68 -7.79 0.99
N PRO A 306 -8.81 -8.79 0.84
CA PRO A 306 -8.81 -10.00 1.67
C PRO A 306 -8.27 -9.75 3.09
N ILE A 307 -8.88 -8.82 3.79
CA ILE A 307 -8.55 -8.36 5.15
C ILE A 307 -9.82 -8.41 5.97
N LEU A 308 -9.76 -8.98 7.17
CA LEU A 308 -10.89 -9.05 8.08
C LEU A 308 -10.47 -8.63 9.48
N SER A 309 -11.17 -7.66 10.03
CA SER A 309 -11.08 -7.26 11.43
C SER A 309 -12.29 -7.73 12.21
N PHE A 310 -12.05 -8.22 13.43
CA PHE A 310 -13.08 -8.68 14.34
C PHE A 310 -12.70 -8.45 15.80
N ASN A 311 -13.67 -8.51 16.70
CA ASN A 311 -13.44 -8.63 18.13
C ASN A 311 -14.16 -9.86 18.69
N TYR A 312 -13.65 -10.38 19.81
CA TYR A 312 -14.21 -11.58 20.46
C TYR A 312 -14.67 -11.21 21.87
N LYS A 313 -15.98 -11.34 22.14
CA LYS A 313 -16.62 -10.87 23.39
C LYS A 313 -16.21 -9.41 23.70
N ASP A 314 -16.09 -9.08 24.95
CA ASP A 314 -15.59 -7.79 25.44
C ASP A 314 -14.08 -7.79 25.71
N TYR A 315 -13.36 -8.77 25.16
CA TYR A 315 -11.92 -8.88 25.37
C TYR A 315 -11.17 -7.78 24.60
N PRO A 316 -10.11 -7.19 25.19
CA PRO A 316 -9.15 -6.40 24.44
C PRO A 316 -8.62 -7.23 23.26
N SER A 317 -8.41 -6.58 22.13
CA SER A 317 -7.91 -7.24 20.90
C SER A 317 -6.62 -8.01 21.14
N GLU A 318 -5.73 -7.47 21.99
CA GLU A 318 -4.44 -8.04 22.37
C GLU A 318 -4.59 -9.38 23.11
N LYS A 319 -5.62 -9.51 23.97
CA LYS A 319 -5.90 -10.78 24.69
C LYS A 319 -6.26 -11.89 23.71
N THR A 320 -7.11 -11.59 22.73
CA THR A 320 -7.49 -12.55 21.68
C THR A 320 -6.29 -12.95 20.82
N ALA A 321 -5.47 -11.95 20.41
CA ALA A 321 -4.28 -12.24 19.61
C ALA A 321 -3.21 -13.02 20.39
N SER A 322 -3.00 -12.74 21.69
CA SER A 322 -2.09 -13.51 22.54
C SER A 322 -2.54 -14.97 22.65
N PHE A 323 -3.83 -15.22 22.91
CA PHE A 323 -4.38 -16.58 22.92
C PHE A 323 -4.12 -17.33 21.60
N LEU A 324 -4.31 -16.66 20.46
CA LEU A 324 -4.05 -17.24 19.14
C LEU A 324 -2.55 -17.51 18.93
N ALA A 325 -1.68 -16.61 19.38
CA ALA A 325 -0.23 -16.74 19.29
C ALA A 325 0.28 -17.95 20.10
N ASP A 326 -0.26 -18.20 21.32
CA ASP A 326 0.04 -19.38 22.15
C ASP A 326 -0.35 -20.70 21.45
N LYS A 327 -1.23 -20.63 20.46
CA LYS A 327 -1.65 -21.77 19.61
C LYS A 327 -0.98 -21.77 18.24
N ASN A 328 0.15 -21.06 18.09
CA ASN A 328 0.91 -20.94 16.84
C ASN A 328 0.12 -20.34 15.67
N ILE A 329 -0.78 -19.37 15.94
CA ILE A 329 -1.49 -18.60 14.93
C ILE A 329 -1.05 -17.14 15.04
N ALA A 330 -0.38 -16.63 14.00
CA ALA A 330 0.04 -15.25 13.90
C ALA A 330 -1.09 -14.40 13.28
N CYS A 331 -1.57 -13.43 14.03
CA CYS A 331 -2.47 -12.36 13.59
C CYS A 331 -2.03 -11.06 14.28
N ARG A 332 -2.65 -9.94 13.92
CA ARG A 332 -2.30 -8.65 14.52
C ARG A 332 -3.47 -8.11 15.34
N ALA A 333 -3.17 -7.45 16.48
CA ALA A 333 -4.13 -6.74 17.30
C ALA A 333 -3.80 -5.25 17.43
N GLY A 334 -4.76 -4.47 17.92
CA GLY A 334 -4.63 -3.05 18.23
C GLY A 334 -5.14 -2.12 17.13
N PHE A 335 -4.46 -1.00 16.94
CA PHE A 335 -4.94 0.11 16.09
C PHE A 335 -4.33 0.13 14.68
N HIS A 336 -3.52 -0.82 14.31
CA HIS A 336 -2.99 -1.04 12.93
C HIS A 336 -2.42 0.22 12.23
N CYS A 337 -1.97 1.22 13.01
CA CYS A 337 -1.51 2.52 12.50
C CYS A 337 -2.56 3.29 11.66
N SER A 338 -3.85 3.17 12.00
CA SER A 338 -4.95 3.80 11.25
C SER A 338 -6.00 4.36 12.20
N LYS A 339 -5.63 5.46 12.90
CA LYS A 339 -6.52 6.11 13.85
C LYS A 339 -7.87 6.48 13.21
N LEU A 340 -7.85 7.09 12.03
CA LEU A 340 -9.05 7.53 11.33
C LEU A 340 -10.01 6.35 11.06
N ALA A 341 -9.51 5.23 10.55
CA ALA A 341 -10.31 4.05 10.29
C ALA A 341 -10.97 3.50 11.58
N HIS A 342 -10.23 3.47 12.69
CA HIS A 342 -10.80 3.03 13.97
C HIS A 342 -11.88 3.98 14.49
N THR A 343 -11.71 5.29 14.31
CA THR A 343 -12.73 6.28 14.66
C THR A 343 -13.97 6.11 13.78
N ALA A 344 -13.81 5.91 12.46
CA ALA A 344 -14.91 5.71 11.53
C ALA A 344 -15.77 4.46 11.85
N PHE A 345 -15.16 3.42 12.39
CA PHE A 345 -15.84 2.16 12.75
C PHE A 345 -16.11 2.00 14.26
N GLY A 346 -15.89 3.03 15.08
CA GLY A 346 -16.18 3.00 16.52
C GLY A 346 -15.35 1.98 17.30
N THR A 347 -14.11 1.72 16.87
CA THR A 347 -13.20 0.75 17.49
C THR A 347 -11.96 1.39 18.11
N ASP A 348 -11.98 2.71 18.28
CA ASP A 348 -10.88 3.53 18.80
C ASP A 348 -10.63 3.35 20.32
N ASN A 349 -11.54 2.70 21.04
CA ASN A 349 -11.41 2.40 22.46
C ASN A 349 -10.72 1.06 22.76
N ARG A 350 -10.75 0.08 21.81
CA ARG A 350 -10.22 -1.28 22.05
C ARG A 350 -9.45 -1.90 20.88
N GLY A 351 -9.34 -1.20 19.75
CA GLY A 351 -8.75 -1.76 18.54
C GLY A 351 -9.49 -2.98 18.00
N THR A 352 -8.86 -3.73 17.11
CA THR A 352 -9.41 -4.98 16.53
C THR A 352 -8.34 -6.05 16.41
N VAL A 353 -8.75 -7.31 16.34
CA VAL A 353 -7.92 -8.39 15.80
C VAL A 353 -8.09 -8.39 14.30
N ARG A 354 -6.99 -8.34 13.56
CA ARG A 354 -6.97 -8.36 12.10
C ARG A 354 -6.33 -9.64 11.60
N ILE A 355 -6.94 -10.26 10.63
CA ILE A 355 -6.40 -11.40 9.88
C ILE A 355 -6.37 -11.09 8.39
N SER A 356 -5.36 -11.62 7.70
CA SER A 356 -5.18 -11.52 6.26
C SER A 356 -4.39 -12.72 5.76
N PRO A 357 -4.93 -13.50 4.81
CA PRO A 357 -4.26 -14.64 4.19
C PRO A 357 -3.26 -14.15 3.14
N SER A 358 -2.58 -15.08 2.52
CA SER A 358 -1.83 -14.90 1.28
C SER A 358 -2.11 -16.05 0.31
N VAL A 359 -1.55 -15.97 -0.88
CA VAL A 359 -1.64 -17.05 -1.88
C VAL A 359 -1.12 -18.40 -1.37
N PHE A 360 -0.36 -18.43 -0.29
CA PHE A 360 0.17 -19.64 0.34
C PHE A 360 -0.72 -20.21 1.44
N THR A 361 -1.70 -19.46 1.92
CA THR A 361 -2.60 -19.89 2.99
C THR A 361 -3.56 -20.96 2.49
N LYS A 362 -3.72 -22.03 3.30
CA LYS A 362 -4.57 -23.18 2.97
C LYS A 362 -5.91 -23.14 3.72
N TYR A 363 -6.94 -23.74 3.15
CA TYR A 363 -8.25 -23.91 3.82
C TYR A 363 -8.14 -24.61 5.16
N SER A 364 -7.28 -25.63 5.28
CA SER A 364 -7.04 -26.35 6.54
C SER A 364 -6.46 -25.46 7.65
N GLU A 365 -5.72 -24.42 7.30
CA GLU A 365 -5.20 -23.45 8.25
C GLU A 365 -6.31 -22.51 8.74
N CYS A 366 -7.20 -22.10 7.84
CA CYS A 366 -8.39 -21.31 8.18
C CYS A 366 -9.34 -22.11 9.11
N GLU A 367 -9.52 -23.39 8.84
CA GLU A 367 -10.34 -24.27 9.69
C GLU A 367 -9.74 -24.44 11.09
N LYS A 368 -8.42 -24.65 11.18
CA LYS A 368 -7.71 -24.71 12.46
C LYS A 368 -7.83 -23.40 13.24
N PHE A 369 -7.68 -22.24 12.58
CA PHE A 369 -7.90 -20.93 13.19
C PHE A 369 -9.30 -20.83 13.81
N ILE A 370 -10.34 -21.15 13.05
CA ILE A 370 -11.73 -21.09 13.51
C ILE A 370 -11.97 -22.01 14.71
N ASN A 371 -11.47 -23.26 14.65
CA ASN A 371 -11.64 -24.24 15.72
C ASN A 371 -10.88 -23.86 17.00
N ILE A 372 -9.76 -23.17 16.88
CA ILE A 372 -9.00 -22.65 18.03
C ILE A 372 -9.71 -21.44 18.62
N LEU A 373 -10.18 -20.49 17.80
CA LEU A 373 -10.90 -19.32 18.30
C LEU A 373 -12.15 -19.68 19.11
N LYS A 374 -12.86 -20.75 18.74
CA LYS A 374 -14.03 -21.24 19.50
C LYS A 374 -13.72 -21.72 20.90
N LYS A 375 -12.46 -21.97 21.24
CA LYS A 375 -12.01 -22.44 22.56
C LYS A 375 -11.65 -21.29 23.50
N LEU A 376 -11.67 -20.04 23.01
CA LEU A 376 -11.46 -18.81 23.79
C LEU A 376 -12.75 -18.43 24.55
#